data_c0a2596250abc9695edead5a21415cba
#
_entry.id   c0a2596250abc9695edead5a21415cba
#
_cell.length_a   1.000
_cell.length_b   1.000
_cell.length_c   1.000
_cell.angle_alpha   90.00
_cell.angle_beta   90.00
_cell.angle_gamma   90.00
#
_symmetry.space_group_name_H-M   'P 1'
#
loop_
_entity.id
_entity.type
_entity.pdbx_description
1 polymer ?
#
loop_
_entity_poly.entity_id
_entity_poly.type
_entity_poly.pdbx_seq_one_letter_code
_entity_poly.pdbx_strand_id
1 'polypeptide(L)'
;MAPRRAACLALLSVLLWAVPVLAQTRPTPIPQDSRRGYILHVEQMAVTVDGKAMQLAPGAIIRDQQNLIIVPVTMPRRGAWAAYNLNRDGQILRVWLLTPDELTRPRPEGR
;
A
#
# COMPACT_ATOMS: atom_id res chain seq x y z
N MET A 1 -54.21 -19.22 2.62
CA MET A 1 -54.13 -17.80 2.82
C MET A 1 -52.87 -17.32 3.48
N ALA A 2 -52.23 -18.18 4.20
CA ALA A 2 -51.03 -17.79 4.91
C ALA A 2 -49.75 -17.69 4.08
N PRO A 3 -49.64 -18.25 2.86
CA PRO A 3 -48.33 -18.27 2.15
C PRO A 3 -47.77 -16.92 1.74
N ARG A 4 -48.60 -15.90 1.70
CA ARG A 4 -48.13 -14.57 1.27
C ARG A 4 -47.17 -13.92 2.23
N ARG A 5 -47.28 -14.30 3.52
CA ARG A 5 -46.46 -13.67 4.55
C ARG A 5 -45.03 -14.15 4.55
N ALA A 6 -44.81 -15.36 4.12
CA ALA A 6 -43.46 -15.93 4.07
C ALA A 6 -42.60 -15.28 2.98
N ALA A 7 -43.20 -14.85 1.88
CA ALA A 7 -42.46 -14.25 0.80
C ALA A 7 -41.87 -12.87 1.15
N CYS A 8 -42.57 -12.12 2.00
CA CYS A 8 -42.11 -10.82 2.41
C CYS A 8 -40.88 -10.88 3.33
N LEU A 9 -40.82 -11.89 4.15
CA LEU A 9 -39.71 -12.07 5.09
C LEU A 9 -38.40 -12.43 4.37
N ALA A 10 -38.50 -13.15 3.27
CA ALA A 10 -37.32 -13.55 2.51
C ALA A 10 -36.65 -12.38 1.83
N LEU A 11 -37.43 -11.38 1.43
CA LEU A 11 -36.87 -10.21 0.76
C LEU A 11 -36.09 -9.30 1.70
N LEU A 12 -36.46 -9.26 2.96
CA LEU A 12 -35.77 -8.42 3.93
C LEU A 12 -34.39 -8.92 4.27
N SER A 13 -34.17 -10.23 4.24
CA SER A 13 -32.89 -10.80 4.62
C SER A 13 -31.79 -10.50 3.62
N VAL A 14 -32.13 -10.27 2.36
CA VAL A 14 -31.14 -9.99 1.32
C VAL A 14 -30.46 -8.64 1.52
N LEU A 15 -31.19 -7.67 2.04
CA LEU A 15 -30.66 -6.33 2.23
C LEU A 15 -29.55 -6.25 3.28
N LEU A 16 -29.53 -7.19 4.20
CA LEU A 16 -28.54 -7.20 5.28
C LEU A 16 -27.15 -7.56 4.81
N TRP A 17 -27.05 -8.16 3.65
CA TRP A 17 -25.76 -8.60 3.13
C TRP A 17 -25.08 -7.61 2.21
N ALA A 18 -25.77 -6.51 1.91
CA ALA A 18 -25.23 -5.50 1.03
C ALA A 18 -24.39 -4.49 1.82
N VAL A 19 -23.43 -4.98 2.59
CA VAL A 19 -22.49 -4.09 3.31
C VAL A 19 -21.34 -3.76 2.38
N PRO A 20 -21.13 -2.49 2.07
CA PRO A 20 -20.01 -2.12 1.22
C PRO A 20 -18.70 -2.41 1.93
N VAL A 21 -17.81 -3.07 1.23
CA VAL A 21 -16.45 -3.26 1.72
C VAL A 21 -15.69 -1.99 1.39
N LEU A 22 -15.40 -1.22 2.43
CA LEU A 22 -14.66 0.00 2.26
C LEU A 22 -13.20 -0.34 2.03
N ALA A 23 -12.65 0.09 0.91
CA ALA A 23 -11.24 -0.04 0.66
C ALA A 23 -10.49 0.78 1.69
N GLN A 24 -9.46 0.20 2.28
CA GLN A 24 -8.62 0.92 3.22
C GLN A 24 -7.82 1.96 2.46
N THR A 25 -8.03 3.21 2.82
CA THR A 25 -7.26 4.31 2.26
C THR A 25 -6.34 4.87 3.32
N ARG A 26 -5.20 5.37 2.87
CA ARG A 26 -4.27 5.99 3.80
C ARG A 26 -4.84 7.32 4.27
N PRO A 27 -4.70 7.65 5.56
CA PRO A 27 -5.12 8.96 6.04
C PRO A 27 -4.38 10.09 5.34
N THR A 28 -3.10 9.89 5.05
CA THR A 28 -2.29 10.84 4.31
C THR A 28 -1.93 10.22 2.97
N PRO A 29 -2.31 10.84 1.85
CA PRO A 29 -2.01 10.26 0.54
C PRO A 29 -0.50 10.26 0.27
N ILE A 30 -0.09 9.31 -0.56
CA ILE A 30 1.29 9.24 -1.03
C ILE A 30 1.54 10.46 -1.93
N PRO A 31 2.66 11.18 -1.73
CA PRO A 31 2.95 12.34 -2.58
C PRO A 31 3.00 11.98 -4.06
N GLN A 32 2.49 12.87 -4.89
CA GLN A 32 2.46 12.63 -6.33
C GLN A 32 3.85 12.67 -6.98
N ASP A 33 4.80 13.33 -6.34
CA ASP A 33 6.17 13.37 -6.83
C ASP A 33 7.00 12.15 -6.42
N SER A 34 6.39 11.18 -5.74
CA SER A 34 7.08 9.96 -5.37
C SER A 34 7.34 9.09 -6.60
N ARG A 35 8.44 8.34 -6.54
CA ARG A 35 8.79 7.36 -7.55
C ARG A 35 8.19 6.01 -7.16
N ARG A 36 8.06 5.13 -8.14
CA ARG A 36 7.53 3.79 -7.90
C ARG A 36 8.54 2.76 -8.38
N GLY A 37 8.76 1.74 -7.57
CA GLY A 37 9.67 0.66 -7.95
C GLY A 37 9.48 -0.55 -7.05
N TYR A 38 10.13 -1.63 -7.41
CA TYR A 38 10.11 -2.88 -6.65
C TYR A 38 11.29 -2.85 -5.68
N ILE A 39 10.99 -2.74 -4.39
CA ILE A 39 12.01 -2.58 -3.36
C ILE A 39 12.27 -3.91 -2.66
N LEU A 40 13.54 -4.19 -2.41
CA LEU A 40 13.98 -5.39 -1.73
C LEU A 40 15.01 -5.00 -0.69
N HIS A 41 14.77 -5.39 0.55
CA HIS A 41 15.74 -5.15 1.63
C HIS A 41 16.88 -6.15 1.54
N VAL A 42 18.10 -5.67 1.61
CA VAL A 42 19.30 -6.50 1.56
C VAL A 42 19.84 -6.71 2.98
N GLU A 43 20.37 -5.67 3.57
CA GLU A 43 20.81 -5.70 4.97
C GLU A 43 20.91 -4.29 5.50
N GLN A 44 20.66 -4.12 6.80
CA GLN A 44 20.71 -2.82 7.46
C GLN A 44 19.95 -1.76 6.68
N MET A 45 20.68 -0.76 6.16
CA MET A 45 20.07 0.33 5.38
C MET A 45 20.24 0.12 3.88
N ALA A 46 20.78 -0.99 3.46
CA ALA A 46 20.98 -1.29 2.04
C ALA A 46 19.74 -1.94 1.46
N VAL A 47 19.29 -1.44 0.33
CA VAL A 47 18.13 -1.97 -0.39
C VAL A 47 18.44 -1.98 -1.88
N THR A 48 17.64 -2.71 -2.64
CA THR A 48 17.64 -2.58 -4.09
C THR A 48 16.26 -2.08 -4.53
N VAL A 49 16.26 -1.25 -5.55
CA VAL A 49 15.03 -0.77 -6.18
C VAL A 49 15.13 -1.08 -7.66
N ASP A 50 14.25 -1.93 -8.15
CA ASP A 50 14.28 -2.42 -9.53
C ASP A 50 15.64 -3.05 -9.88
N GLY A 51 16.25 -3.74 -8.89
CA GLY A 51 17.54 -4.36 -9.05
C GLY A 51 18.74 -3.44 -8.88
N LYS A 52 18.51 -2.16 -8.67
CA LYS A 52 19.59 -1.18 -8.50
C LYS A 52 19.87 -0.96 -7.02
N ALA A 53 21.15 -1.05 -6.65
CA ALA A 53 21.55 -0.86 -5.27
C ALA A 53 21.34 0.58 -4.83
N MET A 54 20.68 0.74 -3.68
CA MET A 54 20.42 2.05 -3.10
C MET A 54 20.53 1.95 -1.59
N GLN A 55 20.49 3.08 -0.91
CA GLN A 55 20.53 3.10 0.54
C GLN A 55 19.39 3.92 1.10
N LEU A 56 18.92 3.49 2.28
CA LEU A 56 17.98 4.27 3.05
C LEU A 56 18.73 5.39 3.77
N ALA A 57 18.13 6.58 3.78
CA ALA A 57 18.71 7.71 4.49
C ALA A 57 18.62 7.50 6.00
N PRO A 58 19.52 8.11 6.77
CA PRO A 58 19.32 8.15 8.23
C PRO A 58 17.97 8.78 8.55
N GLY A 59 17.20 8.13 9.40
CA GLY A 59 15.87 8.59 9.73
C GLY A 59 14.81 8.28 8.67
N ALA A 60 15.12 7.42 7.71
CA ALA A 60 14.15 7.02 6.71
C ALA A 60 12.94 6.35 7.36
N ILE A 61 11.76 6.64 6.82
CA ILE A 61 10.51 6.10 7.33
C ILE A 61 9.91 5.19 6.26
N ILE A 62 9.59 3.96 6.68
CA ILE A 62 8.93 2.97 5.82
C ILE A 62 7.53 2.72 6.38
N ARG A 63 6.51 2.87 5.55
CA ARG A 63 5.14 2.56 5.93
C ARG A 63 4.65 1.37 5.13
N ASP A 64 3.99 0.44 5.84
CA ASP A 64 3.46 -0.75 5.18
C ASP A 64 2.10 -0.45 4.53
N GLN A 65 1.44 -1.51 4.05
CA GLN A 65 0.15 -1.37 3.37
C GLN A 65 -0.96 -0.92 4.31
N GLN A 66 -0.79 -1.11 5.61
CA GLN A 66 -1.72 -0.62 6.63
C GLN A 66 -1.32 0.77 7.14
N ASN A 67 -0.35 1.41 6.49
CA ASN A 67 0.17 2.73 6.82
C ASN A 67 0.88 2.79 8.18
N LEU A 68 1.33 1.65 8.67
CA LEU A 68 2.11 1.58 9.90
C LEU A 68 3.59 1.72 9.61
N ILE A 69 4.30 2.40 10.51
CA ILE A 69 5.74 2.53 10.38
C ILE A 69 6.40 1.21 10.75
N ILE A 70 7.25 0.71 9.87
CA ILE A 70 7.98 -0.54 10.08
C ILE A 70 9.48 -0.30 9.92
N VAL A 71 10.26 -1.24 10.43
CA VAL A 71 11.71 -1.20 10.27
C VAL A 71 12.11 -2.01 9.03
N PRO A 72 13.27 -1.70 8.41
CA PRO A 72 13.64 -2.35 7.15
C PRO A 72 13.67 -3.87 7.20
N VAL A 73 14.11 -4.44 8.32
CA VAL A 73 14.24 -5.91 8.44
C VAL A 73 12.89 -6.62 8.38
N THR A 74 11.79 -5.90 8.66
CA THR A 74 10.45 -6.50 8.62
C THR A 74 9.79 -6.41 7.25
N MET A 75 10.46 -5.83 6.27
CA MET A 75 9.95 -5.81 4.90
C MET A 75 9.87 -7.23 4.35
N PRO A 76 8.92 -7.49 3.42
CA PRO A 76 8.82 -8.82 2.82
C PRO A 76 10.14 -9.24 2.18
N ARG A 77 10.56 -10.48 2.45
CA ARG A 77 11.83 -10.99 1.92
C ARG A 77 11.85 -11.06 0.40
N ARG A 78 10.69 -11.27 -0.20
CA ARG A 78 10.55 -11.32 -1.65
C ARG A 78 10.55 -9.94 -2.29
N GLY A 79 10.53 -8.90 -1.46
CA GLY A 79 10.38 -7.55 -1.93
C GLY A 79 8.93 -7.16 -2.08
N ALA A 80 8.72 -5.90 -2.43
CA ALA A 80 7.38 -5.36 -2.58
C ALA A 80 7.41 -4.15 -3.49
N TRP A 81 6.29 -3.90 -4.16
CA TRP A 81 6.12 -2.65 -4.88
C TRP A 81 5.96 -1.52 -3.88
N ALA A 82 6.63 -0.44 -4.15
CA ALA A 82 6.66 0.69 -3.23
C ALA A 82 6.72 2.02 -3.98
N ALA A 83 6.21 3.05 -3.33
CA ALA A 83 6.50 4.41 -3.71
C ALA A 83 7.58 4.95 -2.78
N TYR A 84 8.45 5.80 -3.26
CA TYR A 84 9.54 6.29 -2.43
C TYR A 84 9.98 7.69 -2.88
N ASN A 85 10.57 8.41 -1.93
CA ASN A 85 11.16 9.71 -2.17
C ASN A 85 12.65 9.66 -1.86
N LEU A 86 13.41 10.47 -2.56
CA LEU A 86 14.85 10.59 -2.34
C LEU A 86 15.17 11.91 -1.67
N ASN A 87 16.26 11.91 -0.90
CA ASN A 87 16.83 13.15 -0.40
C ASN A 87 17.81 13.72 -1.41
N ARG A 88 18.51 14.79 -1.03
CA ARG A 88 19.46 15.45 -1.94
C ARG A 88 20.62 14.56 -2.33
N ASP A 89 20.99 13.61 -1.47
CA ASP A 89 22.11 12.72 -1.69
C ASP A 89 21.74 11.48 -2.48
N GLY A 90 20.48 11.38 -2.93
CA GLY A 90 20.01 10.23 -3.67
C GLY A 90 19.67 9.04 -2.80
N GLN A 91 19.61 9.23 -1.49
CA GLN A 91 19.20 8.17 -0.56
C GLN A 91 17.69 8.18 -0.37
N ILE A 92 17.13 7.01 -0.12
CA ILE A 92 15.69 6.86 0.06
C ILE A 92 15.30 7.41 1.43
N LEU A 93 14.43 8.41 1.43
CA LEU A 93 14.01 9.09 2.65
C LEU A 93 12.71 8.53 3.18
N ARG A 94 11.74 8.27 2.32
CA ARG A 94 10.44 7.74 2.70
C ARG A 94 10.01 6.66 1.73
N VAL A 95 9.36 5.63 2.27
CA VAL A 95 8.89 4.48 1.50
C VAL A 95 7.46 4.16 1.92
N TRP A 96 6.62 3.89 0.95
CA TRP A 96 5.26 3.41 1.17
C TRP A 96 5.10 2.11 0.41
N LEU A 97 4.93 1.00 1.13
CA LEU A 97 4.63 -0.28 0.47
C LEU A 97 3.22 -0.20 -0.09
N LEU A 98 3.07 -0.49 -1.36
CA LEU A 98 1.82 -0.26 -2.07
C LEU A 98 0.86 -1.42 -1.86
N THR A 99 -0.43 -1.08 -1.71
CA THR A 99 -1.50 -2.08 -1.72
C THR A 99 -1.79 -2.48 -3.16
N PRO A 100 -2.44 -3.64 -3.38
CA PRO A 100 -2.87 -3.99 -4.74
C PRO A 100 -3.74 -2.92 -5.38
N ASP A 101 -4.58 -2.26 -4.60
CA ASP A 101 -5.43 -1.19 -5.11
C ASP A 101 -4.60 0.00 -5.59
N GLU A 102 -3.59 0.36 -4.82
CA GLU A 102 -2.70 1.45 -5.21
C GLU A 102 -1.88 1.13 -6.45
N LEU A 103 -1.54 -0.14 -6.63
CA LEU A 103 -0.80 -0.58 -7.82
C LEU A 103 -1.60 -0.46 -9.10
N THR A 104 -2.93 -0.56 -9.01
CA THR A 104 -3.78 -0.43 -10.20
C THR A 104 -3.93 1.01 -10.65
N ARG A 105 -3.57 1.96 -9.80
CA ARG A 105 -3.66 3.39 -10.15
C ARG A 105 -2.51 3.79 -11.05
N PRO A 106 -2.74 4.75 -11.96
CA PRO A 106 -1.67 5.23 -12.82
C PRO A 106 -0.52 5.80 -11.99
N ARG A 107 0.69 5.67 -12.52
CA ARG A 107 1.83 6.32 -11.90
C ARG A 107 1.64 7.82 -11.95
N PRO A 108 2.19 8.54 -10.95
CA PRO A 108 2.27 9.98 -11.04
C PRO A 108 3.02 10.39 -12.29
N GLU A 109 2.65 11.54 -12.80
CA GLU A 109 3.23 12.05 -14.03
C GLU A 109 4.73 12.19 -13.94
N GLY A 110 5.41 11.87 -15.04
CA GLY A 110 6.86 12.00 -15.11
C GLY A 110 7.63 10.84 -14.50
N ARG A 111 6.98 9.70 -14.23
CA ARG A 111 7.65 8.56 -13.57
C ARG A 111 7.65 7.33 -14.42
#